data_a276c24796c8d6b55dd17c89a20bcdc0
#
_entry.id   a276c24796c8d6b55dd17c89a20bcdc0
#
_cell.length_a   1.000
_cell.length_b   1.000
_cell.length_c   1.000
_cell.angle_alpha   90.00
_cell.angle_beta   90.00
_cell.angle_gamma   90.00
#
_symmetry.space_group_name_H-M   'P 1'
#
loop_
_entity.id
_entity.type
_entity.pdbx_description
1 polymer ?
#
loop_
_entity_poly.entity_id
_entity_poly.type
_entity_poly.pdbx_seq_one_letter_code
_entity_poly.pdbx_strand_id
1 'polypeptide(L)'
;MTRKVKMRIWRGDSKNGEFKDVTVDANEGEVVLDVIHRVQATQMSDLAVRWNCKAGKCGSCSMEINGKPRLACMTRMNMYGEDETITVTPLRAFPVIKDLVTDVSFNYKKAMEVPAFEGPEDLKPGEYRMQQVDVERSQEFRKCIECFLCQDTCHVIRDHEENKKSFAGPRFFIRIAELDMHPLDRLRNRKKKAQEEHGLGMCNITKCCTEVCPEHIKITDNAIIPMKERVVDVKYDPVRWLGSKIRKREGIE
;
A
#
# COMPACT_ATOMS: atom_id res chain seq x y z
N MET A 1 14.32 11.69 -29.43
CA MET A 1 13.37 12.41 -30.33
C MET A 1 12.25 12.98 -29.47
N THR A 2 11.72 14.16 -29.85
CA THR A 2 10.55 14.77 -29.20
C THR A 2 9.29 14.34 -29.93
N ARG A 3 8.24 13.94 -29.21
CA ARG A 3 6.93 13.61 -29.78
C ARG A 3 5.81 14.38 -29.09
N LYS A 4 4.71 14.64 -29.80
CA LYS A 4 3.50 15.19 -29.21
C LYS A 4 2.70 14.09 -28.54
N VAL A 5 2.29 14.33 -27.28
CA VAL A 5 1.51 13.40 -26.48
C VAL A 5 0.18 14.03 -26.12
N LYS A 6 -0.89 13.29 -26.27
CA LYS A 6 -2.22 13.66 -25.79
C LYS A 6 -2.40 13.18 -24.37
N MET A 7 -2.71 14.10 -23.47
CA MET A 7 -3.04 13.76 -22.08
C MET A 7 -4.45 14.24 -21.75
N ARG A 8 -5.16 13.40 -21.02
CA ARG A 8 -6.47 13.70 -20.43
C ARG A 8 -6.30 13.73 -18.92
N ILE A 9 -6.30 14.93 -18.34
CA ILE A 9 -6.00 15.15 -16.92
C ILE A 9 -7.29 15.52 -16.19
N TRP A 10 -7.57 14.79 -15.10
CA TRP A 10 -8.69 15.13 -14.23
C TRP A 10 -8.38 16.37 -13.42
N ARG A 11 -9.34 17.33 -13.40
CA ARG A 11 -9.26 18.59 -12.66
C ARG A 11 -10.51 18.77 -11.82
N GLY A 12 -10.35 19.16 -10.56
CA GLY A 12 -11.49 19.42 -9.68
C GLY A 12 -11.19 19.20 -8.21
N ASP A 13 -12.24 19.03 -7.44
CA ASP A 13 -12.21 18.81 -6.01
C ASP A 13 -13.13 17.63 -5.61
N SER A 14 -13.43 17.50 -4.33
CA SER A 14 -14.30 16.43 -3.82
C SER A 14 -15.76 16.50 -4.28
N LYS A 15 -16.20 17.62 -4.86
CA LYS A 15 -17.60 17.87 -5.25
C LYS A 15 -17.79 17.90 -6.76
N ASN A 16 -16.89 18.56 -7.46
CA ASN A 16 -16.99 18.77 -8.90
C ASN A 16 -15.64 18.52 -9.57
N GLY A 17 -15.68 17.89 -10.73
CA GLY A 17 -14.48 17.69 -11.53
C GLY A 17 -14.80 17.39 -12.99
N GLU A 18 -13.83 17.68 -13.84
CA GLU A 18 -13.91 17.44 -15.27
C GLU A 18 -12.55 17.02 -15.82
N PHE A 19 -12.56 16.38 -16.98
CA PHE A 19 -11.32 16.09 -17.69
C PHE A 19 -10.93 17.28 -18.57
N LYS A 20 -9.64 17.60 -18.57
CA LYS A 20 -9.02 18.55 -19.50
C LYS A 20 -8.09 17.79 -20.42
N ASP A 21 -8.34 17.95 -21.73
CA ASP A 21 -7.48 17.40 -22.77
C ASP A 21 -6.39 18.41 -23.12
N VAL A 22 -5.15 17.96 -23.13
CA VAL A 22 -3.97 18.77 -23.48
C VAL A 22 -3.06 18.00 -24.44
N THR A 23 -2.37 18.76 -25.29
CA THR A 23 -1.29 18.21 -26.13
C THR A 23 0.00 18.87 -25.68
N VAL A 24 1.01 18.05 -25.39
CA VAL A 24 2.29 18.51 -24.85
C VAL A 24 3.44 17.70 -25.46
N ASP A 25 4.58 18.33 -25.61
CA ASP A 25 5.78 17.64 -26.10
C ASP A 25 6.36 16.76 -25.01
N ALA A 26 6.76 15.55 -25.37
CA ALA A 26 7.48 14.64 -24.51
C ALA A 26 8.77 14.19 -25.18
N ASN A 27 9.88 14.20 -24.46
CA ASN A 27 11.17 13.74 -24.92
C ASN A 27 11.35 12.24 -24.66
N GLU A 28 12.21 11.62 -25.42
CA GLU A 28 12.61 10.23 -25.21
C GLU A 28 13.22 10.06 -23.80
N GLY A 29 12.80 9.02 -23.10
CA GLY A 29 13.27 8.74 -21.74
C GLY A 29 12.56 9.47 -20.59
N GLU A 30 11.71 10.48 -20.89
CA GLU A 30 10.91 11.14 -19.88
C GLU A 30 9.88 10.20 -19.24
N VAL A 31 9.46 10.59 -18.03
CA VAL A 31 8.40 9.94 -17.28
C VAL A 31 7.14 10.81 -17.25
N VAL A 32 6.01 10.20 -16.92
CA VAL A 32 4.71 10.92 -16.86
C VAL A 32 4.78 12.15 -15.95
N LEU A 33 5.53 12.09 -14.84
CA LEU A 33 5.69 13.25 -13.95
C LEU A 33 6.38 14.44 -14.62
N ASP A 34 7.38 14.22 -15.48
CA ASP A 34 8.07 15.31 -16.19
C ASP A 34 7.11 15.99 -17.18
N VAL A 35 6.28 15.20 -17.85
CA VAL A 35 5.28 15.72 -18.78
C VAL A 35 4.18 16.49 -18.03
N ILE A 36 3.73 16.01 -16.86
CA ILE A 36 2.80 16.76 -16.01
C ILE A 36 3.40 18.11 -15.57
N HIS A 37 4.68 18.15 -15.17
CA HIS A 37 5.34 19.40 -14.82
C HIS A 37 5.42 20.36 -16.01
N ARG A 38 5.62 19.85 -17.21
CA ARG A 38 5.59 20.67 -18.43
C ARG A 38 4.20 21.23 -18.70
N VAL A 39 3.14 20.43 -18.48
CA VAL A 39 1.75 20.92 -18.53
C VAL A 39 1.52 22.02 -17.50
N GLN A 40 2.01 21.85 -16.26
CA GLN A 40 1.94 22.91 -15.25
C GLN A 40 2.64 24.19 -15.72
N ALA A 41 3.84 24.07 -16.28
CA ALA A 41 4.65 25.23 -16.68
C ALA A 41 4.05 25.98 -17.88
N THR A 42 3.32 25.31 -18.77
CA THR A 42 2.94 25.88 -20.07
C THR A 42 1.43 26.09 -20.28
N GLN A 43 0.57 25.31 -19.60
CA GLN A 43 -0.86 25.26 -19.89
C GLN A 43 -1.76 25.34 -18.66
N MET A 44 -1.32 24.81 -17.51
CA MET A 44 -2.14 24.68 -16.30
C MET A 44 -1.31 24.97 -15.05
N SER A 45 -0.92 26.23 -14.84
CA SER A 45 -0.03 26.63 -13.74
C SER A 45 -0.59 26.33 -12.33
N ASP A 46 -1.90 26.18 -12.22
CA ASP A 46 -2.62 25.88 -10.97
C ASP A 46 -2.94 24.40 -10.77
N LEU A 47 -2.49 23.49 -11.66
CA LEU A 47 -2.67 22.05 -11.54
C LEU A 47 -2.02 21.53 -10.25
N ALA A 48 -2.83 21.01 -9.34
CA ALA A 48 -2.31 20.41 -8.10
C ALA A 48 -1.78 19.00 -8.36
N VAL A 49 -0.51 18.79 -8.09
CA VAL A 49 0.16 17.50 -8.14
C VAL A 49 1.13 17.36 -6.97
N ARG A 50 1.17 16.18 -6.35
CA ARG A 50 2.11 15.87 -5.26
C ARG A 50 3.31 15.14 -5.81
N TRP A 51 4.49 15.60 -5.45
CA TRP A 51 5.76 14.95 -5.80
C TRP A 51 6.88 15.37 -4.85
N ASN A 52 7.98 14.61 -4.82
CA ASN A 52 9.16 14.96 -4.03
C ASN A 52 10.46 14.40 -4.64
N CYS A 53 10.75 13.09 -4.50
CA CYS A 53 12.07 12.52 -4.79
C CYS A 53 12.40 12.35 -6.28
N LYS A 54 11.40 12.20 -7.15
CA LYS A 54 11.52 11.84 -8.59
C LYS A 54 12.28 10.53 -8.88
N ALA A 55 12.47 9.68 -7.87
CA ALA A 55 13.31 8.47 -7.93
C ALA A 55 12.61 7.20 -7.41
N GLY A 56 11.28 7.20 -7.32
CA GLY A 56 10.52 6.04 -6.87
C GLY A 56 10.67 5.67 -5.39
N LYS A 57 11.14 6.59 -4.52
CA LYS A 57 11.49 6.29 -3.12
C LYS A 57 10.59 6.95 -2.06
N CYS A 58 9.74 7.89 -2.42
CA CYS A 58 8.91 8.60 -1.44
C CYS A 58 7.40 8.35 -1.55
N GLY A 59 6.94 7.68 -2.61
CA GLY A 59 5.52 7.40 -2.83
C GLY A 59 4.63 8.62 -3.15
N SER A 60 5.15 9.86 -3.10
CA SER A 60 4.33 11.07 -3.19
C SER A 60 3.61 11.27 -4.52
N CYS A 61 4.20 10.84 -5.63
CA CYS A 61 3.65 11.02 -6.98
C CYS A 61 2.70 9.89 -7.41
N SER A 62 2.05 9.25 -6.44
CA SER A 62 1.06 8.20 -6.70
C SER A 62 -0.20 8.77 -7.32
N MET A 63 -0.64 8.19 -8.43
CA MET A 63 -1.87 8.54 -9.15
C MET A 63 -2.31 7.38 -10.04
N GLU A 64 -3.52 7.42 -10.57
CA GLU A 64 -3.93 6.47 -11.60
C GLU A 64 -3.52 6.97 -12.99
N ILE A 65 -2.85 6.12 -13.76
CA ILE A 65 -2.44 6.41 -15.14
C ILE A 65 -3.04 5.32 -16.03
N ASN A 66 -3.92 5.71 -16.94
CA ASN A 66 -4.75 4.81 -17.74
C ASN A 66 -5.48 3.77 -16.87
N GLY A 67 -6.06 4.24 -15.75
CA GLY A 67 -6.83 3.43 -14.80
C GLY A 67 -6.01 2.46 -13.95
N LYS A 68 -4.67 2.54 -13.98
CA LYS A 68 -3.77 1.73 -13.15
C LYS A 68 -3.04 2.60 -12.14
N PRO A 69 -3.10 2.30 -10.84
CA PRO A 69 -2.32 3.00 -9.83
C PRO A 69 -0.81 2.83 -10.07
N ARG A 70 -0.09 3.94 -10.21
CA ARG A 70 1.33 3.97 -10.53
C ARG A 70 2.03 5.18 -9.90
N LEU A 71 3.36 5.08 -9.76
CA LEU A 71 4.21 6.23 -9.48
C LEU A 71 4.49 6.98 -10.78
N ALA A 72 4.06 8.23 -10.89
CA ALA A 72 4.26 9.02 -12.10
C ALA A 72 5.74 9.22 -12.44
N CYS A 73 6.63 9.28 -11.43
CA CYS A 73 8.08 9.40 -11.62
C CYS A 73 8.76 8.10 -12.09
N MET A 74 8.05 6.96 -12.06
CA MET A 74 8.58 5.67 -12.53
C MET A 74 7.89 5.17 -13.79
N THR A 75 6.83 5.86 -14.22
CA THR A 75 6.05 5.49 -15.41
C THR A 75 6.64 6.18 -16.63
N ARG A 76 7.35 5.42 -17.46
CA ARG A 76 8.03 5.94 -18.65
C ARG A 76 7.06 6.22 -19.77
N MET A 77 7.30 7.30 -20.52
CA MET A 77 6.48 7.72 -21.65
C MET A 77 6.51 6.73 -22.84
N ASN A 78 7.56 5.94 -22.96
CA ASN A 78 7.68 4.92 -24.01
C ASN A 78 6.81 3.66 -23.77
N MET A 79 6.15 3.57 -22.61
CA MET A 79 5.15 2.53 -22.33
C MET A 79 3.83 2.74 -23.11
N TYR A 80 3.65 3.91 -23.68
CA TYR A 80 2.43 4.33 -24.38
C TYR A 80 2.70 4.57 -25.87
N GLY A 81 1.75 4.14 -26.69
CA GLY A 81 1.82 4.34 -28.15
C GLY A 81 1.80 5.83 -28.55
N GLU A 82 2.18 6.10 -29.79
CA GLU A 82 2.27 7.49 -30.30
C GLU A 82 0.92 8.19 -30.33
N ASP A 83 -0.15 7.46 -30.69
CA ASP A 83 -1.51 7.98 -30.78
C ASP A 83 -2.35 7.73 -29.50
N GLU A 84 -1.77 7.09 -28.50
CA GLU A 84 -2.46 6.77 -27.25
C GLU A 84 -2.66 8.02 -26.40
N THR A 85 -3.89 8.26 -25.96
CA THR A 85 -4.21 9.31 -24.97
C THR A 85 -3.91 8.79 -23.57
N ILE A 86 -3.03 9.48 -22.84
CA ILE A 86 -2.69 9.12 -21.47
C ILE A 86 -3.65 9.82 -20.52
N THR A 87 -4.51 9.03 -19.87
CA THR A 87 -5.45 9.54 -18.87
C THR A 87 -4.81 9.53 -17.50
N VAL A 88 -4.87 10.65 -16.79
CA VAL A 88 -4.31 10.80 -15.44
C VAL A 88 -5.42 11.26 -14.49
N THR A 89 -5.61 10.49 -13.42
CA THR A 89 -6.63 10.73 -12.39
C THR A 89 -6.04 10.61 -10.99
N PRO A 90 -6.66 11.24 -9.97
CA PRO A 90 -6.28 11.00 -8.58
C PRO A 90 -6.49 9.54 -8.19
N LEU A 91 -5.87 9.11 -7.09
CA LEU A 91 -6.11 7.80 -6.48
C LEU A 91 -7.58 7.68 -6.07
N ARG A 92 -8.30 6.75 -6.67
CA ARG A 92 -9.76 6.59 -6.55
C ARG A 92 -10.22 6.20 -5.17
N ALA A 93 -9.42 5.43 -4.45
CA ALA A 93 -9.77 4.95 -3.11
C ALA A 93 -9.76 6.04 -2.03
N PHE A 94 -9.33 7.26 -2.34
CA PHE A 94 -9.16 8.34 -1.37
C PHE A 94 -9.91 9.60 -1.78
N PRO A 95 -10.43 10.38 -0.81
CA PRO A 95 -11.08 11.65 -1.10
C PRO A 95 -10.14 12.61 -1.83
N VAL A 96 -10.65 13.28 -2.86
CA VAL A 96 -9.89 14.28 -3.60
C VAL A 96 -9.82 15.58 -2.81
N ILE A 97 -8.64 16.15 -2.67
CA ILE A 97 -8.42 17.49 -2.12
C ILE A 97 -8.50 18.50 -3.26
N LYS A 98 -7.64 18.33 -4.27
CA LYS A 98 -7.63 19.14 -5.50
C LYS A 98 -6.90 18.38 -6.61
N ASP A 99 -7.50 18.32 -7.78
CA ASP A 99 -6.95 17.72 -9.00
C ASP A 99 -6.38 16.30 -8.76
N LEU A 100 -5.07 16.13 -8.84
CA LEU A 100 -4.38 14.84 -8.66
C LEU A 100 -3.97 14.58 -7.20
N VAL A 101 -4.35 15.46 -6.26
CA VAL A 101 -4.00 15.35 -4.84
C VAL A 101 -5.16 14.80 -4.03
N THR A 102 -4.92 13.72 -3.30
CA THR A 102 -5.90 13.02 -2.45
C THR A 102 -5.55 13.08 -0.97
N ASP A 103 -6.55 12.94 -0.10
CA ASP A 103 -6.39 12.79 1.33
C ASP A 103 -6.11 11.32 1.69
N VAL A 104 -4.88 11.02 2.01
CA VAL A 104 -4.40 9.69 2.41
C VAL A 104 -4.35 9.49 3.93
N SER A 105 -4.93 10.39 4.72
CA SER A 105 -4.92 10.39 6.19
C SER A 105 -5.43 9.08 6.81
N PHE A 106 -6.37 8.43 6.13
CA PHE A 106 -6.87 7.10 6.52
C PHE A 106 -5.74 6.12 6.82
N ASN A 107 -4.73 6.07 5.94
CA ASN A 107 -3.63 5.12 6.06
C ASN A 107 -2.75 5.41 7.28
N TYR A 108 -2.51 6.67 7.58
CA TYR A 108 -1.72 7.07 8.75
C TYR A 108 -2.48 6.83 10.05
N LYS A 109 -3.79 7.10 10.08
CA LYS A 109 -4.64 6.74 11.22
C LYS A 109 -4.59 5.24 11.49
N LYS A 110 -4.72 4.41 10.45
CA LYS A 110 -4.59 2.95 10.59
C LYS A 110 -3.18 2.52 11.00
N ALA A 111 -2.13 3.18 10.54
CA ALA A 111 -0.77 2.87 10.95
C ALA A 111 -0.54 3.12 12.46
N MET A 112 -1.17 4.15 13.05
CA MET A 112 -1.11 4.41 14.49
C MET A 112 -1.82 3.35 15.35
N GLU A 113 -2.72 2.56 14.78
CA GLU A 113 -3.40 1.46 15.47
C GLU A 113 -2.49 0.20 15.57
N VAL A 114 -1.34 0.17 14.87
CA VAL A 114 -0.39 -0.93 14.95
C VAL A 114 0.42 -0.81 16.24
N PRO A 115 0.29 -1.77 17.19
CA PRO A 115 1.10 -1.75 18.39
C PRO A 115 2.60 -1.80 18.06
N ALA A 116 3.41 -1.04 18.78
CA ALA A 116 4.85 -1.00 18.60
C ALA A 116 5.49 -2.38 18.80
N PHE A 117 6.74 -2.52 18.33
CA PHE A 117 7.57 -3.70 18.62
C PHE A 117 7.80 -3.82 20.12
N GLU A 118 7.61 -5.01 20.66
CA GLU A 118 7.83 -5.34 22.06
C GLU A 118 8.99 -6.35 22.15
N GLY A 119 10.17 -5.81 22.43
CA GLY A 119 11.39 -6.62 22.50
C GLY A 119 11.52 -7.43 23.79
N PRO A 120 12.47 -8.39 23.84
CA PRO A 120 12.82 -9.12 25.05
C PRO A 120 13.30 -8.19 26.16
N GLU A 121 12.85 -8.40 27.40
CA GLU A 121 13.21 -7.58 28.56
C GLU A 121 14.64 -7.79 29.03
N ASP A 122 15.20 -8.96 28.75
CA ASP A 122 16.54 -9.40 29.11
C ASP A 122 17.64 -8.90 28.16
N LEU A 123 17.26 -8.33 27.03
CA LEU A 123 18.19 -7.81 26.03
C LEU A 123 18.10 -6.30 25.92
N LYS A 124 19.24 -5.64 25.81
CA LYS A 124 19.31 -4.18 25.56
C LYS A 124 19.19 -3.87 24.07
N PRO A 125 18.72 -2.65 23.71
CA PRO A 125 18.82 -2.16 22.34
C PRO A 125 20.26 -2.29 21.80
N GLY A 126 20.40 -2.92 20.61
CA GLY A 126 21.70 -3.23 20.01
C GLY A 126 22.19 -4.67 20.24
N GLU A 127 21.61 -5.39 21.20
CA GLU A 127 21.90 -6.82 21.45
C GLU A 127 20.94 -7.76 20.69
N TYR A 128 19.93 -7.21 20.01
CA TYR A 128 18.95 -7.97 19.24
C TYR A 128 19.62 -8.60 18.00
N ARG A 129 19.83 -9.91 18.07
CA ARG A 129 20.37 -10.69 16.96
C ARG A 129 19.29 -11.59 16.39
N MET A 130 19.24 -11.67 15.06
CA MET A 130 18.34 -12.52 14.31
C MET A 130 19.13 -13.48 13.44
N GLN A 131 18.60 -14.67 13.23
CA GLN A 131 19.11 -15.57 12.22
C GLN A 131 18.82 -15.00 10.83
N GLN A 132 19.68 -15.27 9.85
CA GLN A 132 19.54 -14.73 8.49
C GLN A 132 18.18 -15.10 7.86
N VAL A 133 17.69 -16.29 8.10
CA VAL A 133 16.36 -16.75 7.61
C VAL A 133 15.20 -15.88 8.14
N ASP A 134 15.28 -15.42 9.38
CA ASP A 134 14.25 -14.55 9.97
C ASP A 134 14.37 -13.12 9.45
N VAL A 135 15.60 -12.63 9.21
CA VAL A 135 15.84 -11.35 8.56
C VAL A 135 15.22 -11.36 7.16
N GLU A 136 15.51 -12.38 6.35
CA GLU A 136 14.98 -12.50 4.98
C GLU A 136 13.45 -12.54 4.95
N ARG A 137 12.84 -13.23 5.91
CA ARG A 137 11.37 -13.33 6.02
C ARG A 137 10.69 -12.00 6.33
N SER A 138 11.29 -11.16 7.18
CA SER A 138 10.69 -9.90 7.64
C SER A 138 11.16 -8.67 6.84
N GLN A 139 12.37 -8.71 6.27
CA GLN A 139 13.01 -7.58 5.59
C GLN A 139 12.24 -7.09 4.37
N GLU A 140 11.54 -7.98 3.67
CA GLU A 140 10.76 -7.64 2.48
C GLU A 140 9.76 -6.51 2.77
N PHE A 141 9.11 -6.55 3.93
CA PHE A 141 8.06 -5.58 4.29
C PHE A 141 8.61 -4.19 4.61
N ARG A 142 9.88 -4.09 5.02
CA ARG A 142 10.55 -2.82 5.29
C ARG A 142 10.82 -1.98 4.05
N LYS A 143 10.77 -2.58 2.86
CA LYS A 143 10.90 -1.87 1.58
C LYS A 143 9.72 -0.94 1.29
N CYS A 144 8.62 -1.02 2.06
CA CYS A 144 7.42 -0.22 1.81
C CYS A 144 7.68 1.27 1.93
N ILE A 145 7.47 1.99 0.83
CA ILE A 145 7.65 3.45 0.71
C ILE A 145 6.35 4.25 1.00
N GLU A 146 5.30 3.60 1.46
CA GLU A 146 4.00 4.22 1.78
C GLU A 146 3.35 5.00 0.63
N CYS A 147 3.48 4.46 -0.58
CA CYS A 147 2.87 5.03 -1.78
C CYS A 147 1.35 4.81 -1.87
N PHE A 148 0.79 3.90 -1.10
CA PHE A 148 -0.63 3.52 -1.04
C PHE A 148 -1.25 3.01 -2.35
N LEU A 149 -0.48 2.70 -3.38
CA LEU A 149 -0.99 2.09 -4.62
C LEU A 149 -1.70 0.76 -4.35
N CYS A 150 -1.19 -0.03 -3.40
CA CYS A 150 -1.82 -1.28 -2.97
C CYS A 150 -3.19 -1.07 -2.28
N GLN A 151 -3.38 0.06 -1.59
CA GLN A 151 -4.66 0.46 -1.01
C GLN A 151 -5.63 0.90 -2.11
N ASP A 152 -5.15 1.68 -3.07
CA ASP A 152 -5.94 2.20 -4.17
C ASP A 152 -6.47 1.10 -5.11
N THR A 153 -5.64 0.09 -5.39
CA THR A 153 -6.06 -1.04 -6.25
C THR A 153 -6.95 -2.05 -5.54
N CYS A 154 -7.01 -2.00 -4.19
CA CYS A 154 -7.77 -2.97 -3.41
C CYS A 154 -9.28 -2.74 -3.57
N HIS A 155 -9.97 -3.64 -4.30
CA HIS A 155 -11.41 -3.53 -4.54
C HIS A 155 -12.25 -3.52 -3.26
N VAL A 156 -11.76 -4.10 -2.15
CA VAL A 156 -12.45 -4.05 -0.84
C VAL A 156 -12.54 -2.62 -0.31
N ILE A 157 -11.55 -1.76 -0.62
CA ILE A 157 -11.51 -0.35 -0.19
C ILE A 157 -12.03 0.57 -1.29
N ARG A 158 -11.57 0.34 -2.53
CA ARG A 158 -11.80 1.23 -3.66
C ARG A 158 -13.26 1.30 -4.08
N ASP A 159 -13.91 0.14 -4.12
CA ASP A 159 -15.28 0.02 -4.63
C ASP A 159 -16.32 0.08 -3.49
N HIS A 160 -15.87 0.03 -2.22
CA HIS A 160 -16.71 -0.03 -1.02
C HIS A 160 -16.12 0.86 0.08
N GLU A 161 -16.43 2.14 0.06
CA GLU A 161 -15.88 3.10 1.03
C GLU A 161 -16.26 2.78 2.48
N GLU A 162 -17.43 2.22 2.71
CA GLU A 162 -17.94 1.77 4.00
C GLU A 162 -17.01 0.75 4.67
N ASN A 163 -16.32 -0.06 3.89
CA ASN A 163 -15.39 -1.07 4.39
C ASN A 163 -14.16 -0.48 5.10
N LYS A 164 -13.82 0.78 4.86
CA LYS A 164 -12.72 1.46 5.56
C LYS A 164 -12.89 1.49 7.09
N LYS A 165 -14.10 1.33 7.59
CA LYS A 165 -14.39 1.22 9.02
C LYS A 165 -13.88 -0.07 9.62
N SER A 166 -13.97 -1.18 8.89
CA SER A 166 -13.69 -2.54 9.37
C SER A 166 -12.52 -3.22 8.67
N PHE A 167 -11.99 -2.66 7.59
CA PHE A 167 -10.89 -3.22 6.82
C PHE A 167 -9.73 -2.22 6.69
N ALA A 168 -8.60 -2.55 7.29
CA ALA A 168 -7.44 -1.65 7.31
C ALA A 168 -6.61 -1.66 6.01
N GLY A 169 -6.75 -2.70 5.19
CA GLY A 169 -6.14 -2.82 3.88
C GLY A 169 -4.72 -3.39 3.83
N PRO A 170 -4.22 -3.65 2.62
CA PRO A 170 -2.96 -4.38 2.41
C PRO A 170 -1.73 -3.69 3.01
N ARG A 171 -1.66 -2.35 2.99
CA ARG A 171 -0.53 -1.61 3.60
C ARG A 171 -0.44 -1.87 5.11
N PHE A 172 -1.58 -1.91 5.79
CA PHE A 172 -1.63 -2.21 7.22
C PHE A 172 -1.17 -3.65 7.50
N PHE A 173 -1.64 -4.61 6.70
CA PHE A 173 -1.32 -6.02 6.92
C PHE A 173 0.15 -6.35 6.71
N ILE A 174 0.85 -5.72 5.77
CA ILE A 174 2.31 -5.93 5.65
C ILE A 174 3.05 -5.41 6.88
N ARG A 175 2.57 -4.34 7.53
CA ARG A 175 3.18 -3.84 8.76
C ARG A 175 2.95 -4.79 9.95
N ILE A 176 1.74 -5.33 10.05
CA ILE A 176 1.45 -6.36 11.05
C ILE A 176 2.29 -7.62 10.79
N ALA A 177 2.40 -8.06 9.52
CA ALA A 177 3.18 -9.25 9.16
C ALA A 177 4.67 -9.09 9.49
N GLU A 178 5.25 -7.91 9.24
CA GLU A 178 6.63 -7.60 9.60
C GLU A 178 6.90 -7.86 11.09
N LEU A 179 5.99 -7.40 11.94
CA LEU A 179 6.12 -7.53 13.38
C LEU A 179 5.75 -8.95 13.87
N ASP A 180 4.67 -9.55 13.35
CA ASP A 180 4.24 -10.92 13.74
C ASP A 180 5.26 -11.99 13.35
N MET A 181 6.05 -11.73 12.29
CA MET A 181 7.11 -12.64 11.83
C MET A 181 8.46 -12.34 12.48
N HIS A 182 8.59 -11.27 13.24
CA HIS A 182 9.83 -10.94 13.92
C HIS A 182 10.05 -11.89 15.13
N PRO A 183 11.15 -12.65 15.18
CA PRO A 183 11.33 -13.70 16.21
C PRO A 183 11.42 -13.16 17.64
N LEU A 184 11.88 -11.90 17.78
CA LEU A 184 12.06 -11.23 19.06
C LEU A 184 10.85 -10.37 19.47
N ASP A 185 9.77 -10.33 18.69
CA ASP A 185 8.55 -9.62 19.09
C ASP A 185 7.75 -10.48 20.07
N ARG A 186 7.47 -9.95 21.26
CA ARG A 186 6.74 -10.64 22.32
C ARG A 186 5.23 -10.51 22.21
N LEU A 187 4.73 -9.56 21.45
CA LEU A 187 3.31 -9.33 21.31
C LEU A 187 2.64 -10.38 20.43
N ARG A 188 2.09 -11.43 21.05
CA ARG A 188 1.55 -12.62 20.37
C ARG A 188 0.14 -12.47 19.80
N ASN A 189 -0.56 -11.37 20.05
CA ASN A 189 -1.96 -11.18 19.65
C ASN A 189 -2.15 -10.39 18.34
N ARG A 190 -1.08 -10.05 17.61
CA ARG A 190 -1.14 -9.20 16.41
C ARG A 190 -2.06 -9.76 15.33
N LYS A 191 -1.91 -11.03 15.00
CA LYS A 191 -2.77 -11.70 14.00
C LYS A 191 -4.22 -11.83 14.43
N LYS A 192 -4.48 -12.04 15.73
CA LYS A 192 -5.84 -12.05 16.26
C LYS A 192 -6.51 -10.69 16.08
N LYS A 193 -5.83 -9.61 16.46
CA LYS A 193 -6.32 -8.24 16.23
C LYS A 193 -6.49 -7.94 14.75
N ALA A 194 -5.56 -8.35 13.89
CA ALA A 194 -5.69 -8.18 12.43
C ALA A 194 -6.97 -8.84 11.89
N GLN A 195 -7.36 -9.99 12.44
CA GLN A 195 -8.58 -10.70 12.05
C GLN A 195 -9.85 -10.05 12.63
N GLU A 196 -9.86 -9.73 13.92
CA GLU A 196 -11.07 -9.33 14.65
C GLU A 196 -11.37 -7.83 14.52
N GLU A 197 -10.33 -6.99 14.53
CA GLU A 197 -10.47 -5.54 14.56
C GLU A 197 -10.19 -4.87 13.21
N HIS A 198 -9.36 -5.50 12.36
CA HIS A 198 -8.86 -4.88 11.12
C HIS A 198 -9.27 -5.62 9.84
N GLY A 199 -10.15 -6.62 9.96
CA GLY A 199 -10.85 -7.24 8.84
C GLY A 199 -9.96 -8.08 7.91
N LEU A 200 -8.90 -8.72 8.40
CA LEU A 200 -8.05 -9.60 7.58
C LEU A 200 -8.86 -10.64 6.78
N GLY A 201 -9.97 -11.12 7.35
CA GLY A 201 -10.87 -12.07 6.70
C GLY A 201 -11.54 -11.55 5.43
N MET A 202 -11.72 -10.24 5.27
CA MET A 202 -12.37 -9.62 4.11
C MET A 202 -11.51 -9.67 2.84
N CYS A 203 -10.20 -9.90 2.97
CA CYS A 203 -9.32 -10.05 1.81
C CYS A 203 -9.62 -11.37 1.08
N ASN A 204 -9.98 -11.31 -0.20
CA ASN A 204 -10.27 -12.47 -1.05
C ASN A 204 -9.11 -12.89 -1.96
N ILE A 205 -7.89 -12.44 -1.66
CA ILE A 205 -6.63 -12.96 -2.24
C ILE A 205 -6.53 -12.74 -3.78
N THR A 206 -7.04 -11.63 -4.29
CA THR A 206 -6.97 -11.30 -5.74
C THR A 206 -5.58 -10.89 -6.23
N LYS A 207 -4.62 -10.67 -5.33
CA LYS A 207 -3.21 -10.29 -5.61
C LYS A 207 -3.01 -8.92 -6.29
N CYS A 208 -4.04 -8.16 -6.53
CA CYS A 208 -3.93 -6.83 -7.16
C CYS A 208 -2.97 -5.89 -6.41
N CYS A 209 -2.94 -5.97 -5.08
CA CYS A 209 -2.00 -5.19 -4.27
C CYS A 209 -0.53 -5.58 -4.48
N THR A 210 -0.25 -6.86 -4.73
CA THR A 210 1.09 -7.35 -5.06
C THR A 210 1.54 -6.87 -6.44
N GLU A 211 0.64 -6.88 -7.43
CA GLU A 211 0.95 -6.45 -8.80
C GLU A 211 1.38 -4.99 -8.91
N VAL A 212 0.73 -4.09 -8.16
CA VAL A 212 1.01 -2.65 -8.26
C VAL A 212 2.14 -2.17 -7.37
N CYS A 213 2.74 -3.05 -6.55
CA CYS A 213 3.77 -2.65 -5.61
C CYS A 213 5.08 -2.27 -6.32
N PRO A 214 5.53 -0.99 -6.25
CA PRO A 214 6.74 -0.54 -6.93
C PRO A 214 8.02 -1.09 -6.30
N GLU A 215 7.97 -1.55 -5.05
CA GLU A 215 9.07 -2.19 -4.34
C GLU A 215 9.00 -3.73 -4.42
N HIS A 216 8.11 -4.27 -5.26
CA HIS A 216 7.93 -5.71 -5.52
C HIS A 216 7.70 -6.57 -4.27
N ILE A 217 7.04 -5.98 -3.25
CA ILE A 217 6.65 -6.72 -2.04
C ILE A 217 5.57 -7.71 -2.40
N LYS A 218 5.77 -8.98 -2.10
CA LYS A 218 4.78 -10.05 -2.28
C LYS A 218 3.73 -9.99 -1.18
N ILE A 219 2.94 -8.91 -1.18
CA ILE A 219 1.98 -8.54 -0.13
C ILE A 219 1.03 -9.69 0.18
N THR A 220 0.45 -10.29 -0.85
CA THR A 220 -0.53 -11.37 -0.67
C THR A 220 0.14 -12.66 -0.21
N ASP A 221 1.19 -13.08 -0.92
CA ASP A 221 1.80 -14.40 -0.71
C ASP A 221 2.62 -14.46 0.59
N ASN A 222 3.37 -13.41 0.91
CA ASN A 222 4.29 -13.43 2.04
C ASN A 222 3.71 -12.80 3.31
N ALA A 223 2.66 -11.96 3.23
CA ALA A 223 2.03 -11.35 4.40
C ALA A 223 0.61 -11.87 4.64
N ILE A 224 -0.34 -11.65 3.73
CA ILE A 224 -1.75 -11.87 3.98
C ILE A 224 -2.08 -13.36 4.12
N ILE A 225 -1.62 -14.20 3.18
CA ILE A 225 -1.87 -15.65 3.23
C ILE A 225 -1.29 -16.27 4.51
N PRO A 226 0.01 -16.07 4.85
CA PRO A 226 0.56 -16.63 6.09
C PRO A 226 -0.16 -16.17 7.36
N MET A 227 -0.62 -14.91 7.42
CA MET A 227 -1.41 -14.44 8.56
C MET A 227 -2.76 -15.15 8.65
N LYS A 228 -3.45 -15.33 7.52
CA LYS A 228 -4.74 -16.07 7.49
C LYS A 228 -4.58 -17.51 7.92
N GLU A 229 -3.56 -18.22 7.42
CA GLU A 229 -3.23 -19.59 7.81
C GLU A 229 -2.96 -19.69 9.31
N ARG A 230 -2.13 -18.81 9.86
CA ARG A 230 -1.81 -18.78 11.29
C ARG A 230 -3.01 -18.46 12.18
N VAL A 231 -3.98 -17.67 11.72
CA VAL A 231 -5.25 -17.46 12.43
C VAL A 231 -6.07 -18.74 12.47
N VAL A 232 -6.12 -19.48 11.38
CA VAL A 232 -6.79 -20.78 11.29
C VAL A 232 -6.16 -21.78 12.25
N ASP A 233 -4.82 -21.89 12.25
CA ASP A 233 -4.08 -22.78 13.16
C ASP A 233 -4.38 -22.48 14.63
N VAL A 234 -4.40 -21.20 15.03
CA VAL A 234 -4.70 -20.83 16.41
C VAL A 234 -6.13 -21.23 16.82
N LYS A 235 -7.09 -21.13 15.88
CA LYS A 235 -8.50 -21.36 16.16
C LYS A 235 -8.92 -22.82 16.05
N TYR A 236 -8.31 -23.57 15.14
CA TYR A 236 -8.77 -24.92 14.76
C TYR A 236 -7.70 -26.02 14.97
N ASP A 237 -6.51 -25.71 15.48
CA ASP A 237 -5.47 -26.69 15.79
C ASP A 237 -5.95 -27.63 16.91
N PRO A 238 -6.20 -28.93 16.61
CA PRO A 238 -6.72 -29.88 17.59
C PRO A 238 -5.71 -30.16 18.70
N VAL A 239 -4.39 -30.08 18.43
CA VAL A 239 -3.34 -30.29 19.41
C VAL A 239 -3.30 -29.14 20.42
N ARG A 240 -3.39 -27.92 19.95
CA ARG A 240 -3.51 -26.71 20.83
C ARG A 240 -4.79 -26.73 21.64
N TRP A 241 -5.91 -27.13 21.03
CA TRP A 241 -7.19 -27.24 21.71
C TRP A 241 -7.15 -28.29 22.81
N LEU A 242 -6.59 -29.49 22.56
CA LEU A 242 -6.37 -30.53 23.56
C LEU A 242 -5.43 -30.03 24.66
N GLY A 243 -4.31 -29.42 24.32
CA GLY A 243 -3.35 -28.86 25.28
C GLY A 243 -3.97 -27.78 26.17
N SER A 244 -4.84 -26.91 25.61
CA SER A 244 -5.56 -25.92 26.41
C SER A 244 -6.56 -26.53 27.40
N LYS A 245 -7.22 -27.64 27.02
CA LYS A 245 -8.13 -28.36 27.92
C LYS A 245 -7.39 -29.09 29.05
N ILE A 246 -6.20 -29.62 28.76
CA ILE A 246 -5.35 -30.26 29.77
C ILE A 246 -4.86 -29.23 30.78
N ARG A 247 -4.29 -28.10 30.32
CA ARG A 247 -3.83 -26.99 31.20
C ARG A 247 -4.95 -26.44 32.09
N LYS A 248 -6.16 -26.24 31.55
CA LYS A 248 -7.32 -25.83 32.34
C LYS A 248 -7.73 -26.84 33.40
N ARG A 249 -7.52 -28.14 33.16
CA ARG A 249 -7.79 -29.20 34.17
C ARG A 249 -6.74 -29.24 35.28
N GLU A 250 -5.49 -28.86 34.97
CA GLU A 250 -4.38 -28.81 35.90
C GLU A 250 -4.26 -27.49 36.67
N GLY A 251 -5.15 -26.50 36.41
CA GLY A 251 -5.16 -25.18 37.07
C GLY A 251 -3.94 -24.32 36.76
N ILE A 252 -3.26 -24.58 35.65
CA ILE A 252 -2.13 -23.81 35.15
C ILE A 252 -2.69 -22.80 34.16
N GLU A 253 -2.82 -21.50 34.54
CA GLU A 253 -3.11 -20.35 33.67
C GLU A 253 -1.93 -19.97 32.80
#